data_b3b7bccc593770561b1cb76e754042c5
#
_entry.id   b3b7bccc593770561b1cb76e754042c5
#
_cell.length_a   1.000
_cell.length_b   1.000
_cell.length_c   1.000
_cell.angle_alpha   90.00
_cell.angle_beta   90.00
_cell.angle_gamma   90.00
#
_symmetry.space_group_name_H-M   'P 1'
#
loop_
_entity.id
_entity.type
_entity.pdbx_description
1 polymer ?
#
loop_
_entity_poly.entity_id
_entity_poly.type
_entity_poly.pdbx_seq_one_letter_code
_entity_poly.pdbx_strand_id
1 'polypeptide(L)'
;MERFIGFTIPRNGTFYVCDHDEVVRISFDGSISAEVTDEHPYRFVENNADFLGLVFDGLSANEPVLRVGSTIVSYNLDPTKDFVSVNCEIAGQKEVLEFRTLSGDWFVASLSEGGRHLVLAEPYEVALYQLR
;
A
#
# COMPACT_ATOMS: atom_id res chain seq x y z
N MET A 1 -18.98 0.29 3.03
CA MET A 1 -17.73 0.15 2.27
C MET A 1 -17.10 -1.20 2.58
N GLU A 2 -16.72 -1.91 1.54
CA GLU A 2 -16.03 -3.18 1.72
C GLU A 2 -14.64 -2.99 2.33
N ARG A 3 -14.18 -4.01 3.03
CA ARG A 3 -12.81 -4.01 3.53
C ARG A 3 -11.85 -4.17 2.37
N PHE A 4 -10.78 -3.41 2.38
CA PHE A 4 -9.71 -3.61 1.40
C PHE A 4 -8.98 -4.92 1.67
N ILE A 5 -8.58 -5.59 0.60
CA ILE A 5 -7.72 -6.77 0.71
C ILE A 5 -6.27 -6.45 0.36
N GLY A 6 -6.01 -5.35 -0.30
CA GLY A 6 -4.64 -4.93 -0.58
C GLY A 6 -4.54 -3.97 -1.75
N PHE A 7 -3.29 -3.78 -2.19
CA PHE A 7 -2.96 -2.88 -3.29
C PHE A 7 -1.74 -3.40 -4.03
N THR A 8 -1.43 -2.80 -5.18
CA THR A 8 -0.23 -3.16 -5.93
C THR A 8 0.88 -2.13 -5.73
N ILE A 9 2.13 -2.56 -5.86
CA ILE A 9 3.28 -1.65 -5.83
C ILE A 9 3.10 -0.59 -6.91
N PRO A 10 3.15 0.71 -6.56
CA PRO A 10 2.95 1.77 -7.54
C PRO A 10 4.07 1.83 -8.57
N ARG A 11 3.69 1.83 -9.85
CA ARG A 11 4.61 1.91 -10.99
C ARG A 11 4.05 2.85 -12.04
N ASN A 12 4.90 3.70 -12.60
CA ASN A 12 4.52 4.59 -13.71
C ASN A 12 3.30 5.46 -13.38
N GLY A 13 3.22 5.96 -12.15
CA GLY A 13 2.13 6.84 -11.73
C GLY A 13 0.79 6.15 -11.50
N THR A 14 0.78 4.82 -11.35
CA THR A 14 -0.44 4.03 -11.23
C THR A 14 -0.27 2.91 -10.23
N PHE A 15 -1.33 2.62 -9.48
CA PHE A 15 -1.43 1.40 -8.69
C PHE A 15 -2.90 0.99 -8.59
N TYR A 16 -3.14 -0.22 -8.11
CA TYR A 16 -4.49 -0.77 -7.98
C TYR A 16 -4.80 -1.04 -6.53
N VAL A 17 -6.04 -0.77 -6.16
CA VAL A 17 -6.55 -1.06 -4.83
C VAL A 17 -7.68 -2.09 -4.99
N CYS A 18 -7.65 -3.13 -4.19
CA CYS A 18 -8.59 -4.24 -4.28
C CYS A 18 -9.40 -4.37 -3.00
N ASP A 19 -10.69 -4.57 -3.14
CA ASP A 19 -11.53 -5.12 -2.09
C ASP A 19 -12.12 -6.45 -2.57
N HIS A 20 -13.14 -6.98 -1.89
CA HIS A 20 -13.72 -8.27 -2.27
C HIS A 20 -14.60 -8.19 -3.52
N ASP A 21 -15.02 -7.00 -3.91
CA ASP A 21 -15.97 -6.80 -5.00
C ASP A 21 -15.34 -6.22 -6.26
N GLU A 22 -14.31 -5.40 -6.11
CA GLU A 22 -13.78 -4.66 -7.24
C GLU A 22 -12.28 -4.38 -7.15
N VAL A 23 -11.71 -4.06 -8.30
CA VAL A 23 -10.34 -3.58 -8.44
C VAL A 23 -10.41 -2.17 -9.00
N VAL A 24 -9.83 -1.22 -8.27
CA VAL A 24 -9.84 0.19 -8.64
C VAL A 24 -8.44 0.62 -9.04
N ARG A 25 -8.32 1.21 -10.23
CA ARG A 25 -7.06 1.79 -10.69
C ARG A 25 -6.93 3.21 -10.16
N ILE A 26 -5.84 3.47 -9.46
CA ILE A 26 -5.50 4.80 -8.97
C ILE A 26 -4.38 5.36 -9.83
N SER A 27 -4.62 6.50 -10.46
CA SER A 27 -3.61 7.23 -11.22
C SER A 27 -3.24 8.49 -10.46
N PHE A 28 -1.95 8.73 -10.27
CA PHE A 28 -1.46 9.88 -9.51
C PHE A 28 -0.38 10.67 -10.25
N ASP A 29 -0.30 10.47 -11.56
CA ASP A 29 0.59 11.26 -12.43
C ASP A 29 -0.15 12.54 -12.79
N GLY A 30 0.20 13.63 -12.09
CA GLY A 30 -0.55 14.88 -12.16
C GLY A 30 -1.62 14.93 -11.09
N SER A 31 -2.90 14.95 -11.47
CA SER A 31 -4.01 14.90 -10.52
C SER A 31 -4.35 13.45 -10.17
N ILE A 32 -4.86 13.24 -8.97
CA ILE A 32 -5.26 11.91 -8.52
C ILE A 32 -6.64 11.57 -9.10
N SER A 33 -6.76 10.39 -9.72
CA SER A 33 -8.01 9.88 -10.23
C SER A 33 -8.18 8.40 -9.89
N ALA A 34 -9.42 7.96 -9.77
CA ALA A 34 -9.77 6.58 -9.47
C ALA A 34 -10.76 6.06 -10.50
N GLU A 35 -10.54 4.85 -10.98
CA GLU A 35 -11.40 4.23 -11.98
C GLU A 35 -11.63 2.76 -11.62
N VAL A 36 -12.90 2.38 -11.51
CA VAL A 36 -13.27 0.98 -11.29
C VAL A 36 -12.99 0.20 -12.58
N THR A 37 -12.29 -0.91 -12.46
CA THR A 37 -11.96 -1.77 -13.60
C THR A 37 -12.95 -2.93 -13.74
N ASP A 38 -12.86 -3.65 -14.85
CA ASP A 38 -13.64 -4.88 -15.05
C ASP A 38 -12.95 -6.13 -14.49
N GLU A 39 -11.82 -5.94 -13.79
CA GLU A 39 -11.07 -7.06 -13.24
C GLU A 39 -11.82 -7.76 -12.10
N HIS A 40 -11.72 -9.07 -12.07
CA HIS A 40 -12.23 -9.86 -10.95
C HIS A 40 -11.18 -9.85 -9.83
N PRO A 41 -11.50 -9.41 -8.61
CA PRO A 41 -10.49 -9.22 -7.56
C PRO A 41 -9.60 -10.43 -7.29
N TYR A 42 -10.19 -11.61 -7.13
CA TYR A 42 -9.41 -12.80 -6.79
C TYR A 42 -8.47 -13.24 -7.92
N ARG A 43 -8.93 -13.11 -9.16
CA ARG A 43 -8.08 -13.42 -10.32
C ARG A 43 -6.98 -12.40 -10.48
N PHE A 44 -7.30 -11.14 -10.27
CA PHE A 44 -6.33 -10.06 -10.34
C PHE A 44 -5.20 -10.29 -9.32
N VAL A 45 -5.57 -10.62 -8.08
CA VAL A 45 -4.59 -10.87 -7.01
C VAL A 45 -3.70 -12.06 -7.34
N GLU A 46 -4.28 -13.16 -7.80
CA GLU A 46 -3.52 -14.37 -8.16
C GLU A 46 -2.52 -14.13 -9.29
N ASN A 47 -2.85 -13.27 -10.23
CA ASN A 47 -2.06 -13.05 -11.44
C ASN A 47 -1.18 -11.81 -11.37
N ASN A 48 -1.07 -11.16 -10.22
CA ASN A 48 -0.31 -9.92 -10.09
C ASN A 48 0.81 -10.04 -9.07
N ALA A 49 2.05 -10.09 -9.56
CA ALA A 49 3.23 -10.20 -8.72
C ALA A 49 3.51 -8.96 -7.86
N ASP A 50 2.87 -7.84 -8.16
CA ASP A 50 3.01 -6.60 -7.39
C ASP A 50 1.97 -6.47 -6.27
N PHE A 51 1.05 -7.41 -6.15
CA PHE A 51 0.00 -7.33 -5.13
C PHE A 51 0.56 -7.53 -3.73
N LEU A 52 0.18 -6.63 -2.82
CA LEU A 52 0.54 -6.64 -1.41
C LEU A 52 -0.74 -6.61 -0.58
N GLY A 53 -0.88 -7.51 0.37
CA GLY A 53 -2.04 -7.57 1.25
C GLY A 53 -2.48 -8.99 1.56
N LEU A 54 -3.78 -9.20 1.73
CA LEU A 54 -4.33 -10.50 2.05
C LEU A 54 -4.52 -11.34 0.79
N VAL A 55 -4.14 -12.63 0.88
CA VAL A 55 -4.50 -13.66 -0.08
C VAL A 55 -5.32 -14.71 0.66
N PHE A 56 -5.76 -15.73 -0.05
CA PHE A 56 -6.66 -16.74 0.48
C PHE A 56 -6.20 -17.36 1.81
N ASP A 57 -4.89 -17.59 1.95
CA ASP A 57 -4.30 -18.26 3.11
C ASP A 57 -3.51 -17.31 4.03
N GLY A 58 -3.72 -16.01 3.92
CA GLY A 58 -3.03 -15.04 4.76
C GLY A 58 -2.44 -13.88 3.97
N LEU A 59 -1.29 -13.36 4.40
CA LEU A 59 -0.64 -12.28 3.71
C LEU A 59 0.03 -12.75 2.42
N SER A 60 0.09 -11.87 1.44
CA SER A 60 0.80 -12.10 0.18
C SER A 60 2.26 -12.47 0.43
N ALA A 61 2.79 -13.39 -0.37
CA ALA A 61 4.22 -13.72 -0.37
C ALA A 61 5.07 -12.66 -1.06
N ASN A 62 4.45 -11.72 -1.79
CA ASN A 62 5.17 -10.62 -2.43
C ASN A 62 5.66 -9.63 -1.37
N GLU A 63 6.81 -9.04 -1.60
CA GLU A 63 7.40 -8.15 -0.62
C GLU A 63 7.23 -6.68 -1.02
N PRO A 64 6.89 -5.81 -0.05
CA PRO A 64 6.82 -4.38 -0.31
C PRO A 64 8.20 -3.82 -0.63
N VAL A 65 8.21 -2.73 -1.37
CA VAL A 65 9.44 -1.98 -1.64
C VAL A 65 9.67 -1.05 -0.46
N LEU A 66 10.72 -1.32 0.31
CA LEU A 66 11.05 -0.55 1.52
C LEU A 66 12.33 0.26 1.38
N ARG A 67 13.01 0.13 0.25
CA ARG A 67 14.22 0.90 -0.03
C ARG A 67 14.32 1.20 -1.51
N VAL A 68 14.49 2.47 -1.84
CA VAL A 68 14.82 2.93 -3.20
C VAL A 68 15.89 4.02 -3.07
N GLY A 69 17.11 3.75 -3.54
CA GLY A 69 18.21 4.69 -3.39
C GLY A 69 18.49 5.00 -1.91
N SER A 70 18.45 6.26 -1.55
CA SER A 70 18.65 6.72 -0.17
C SER A 70 17.36 6.82 0.64
N THR A 71 16.24 6.41 0.07
CA THR A 71 14.94 6.40 0.76
C THR A 71 14.72 5.05 1.39
N ILE A 72 14.49 5.02 2.70
CA ILE A 72 14.30 3.79 3.48
C ILE A 72 13.04 3.94 4.32
N VAL A 73 12.19 2.92 4.28
CA VAL A 73 10.96 2.86 5.06
C VAL A 73 11.00 1.66 5.98
N SER A 74 10.61 1.84 7.23
CA SER A 74 10.47 0.75 8.17
C SER A 74 9.25 0.95 9.05
N TYR A 75 8.63 -0.15 9.43
CA TYR A 75 7.47 -0.15 10.32
C TYR A 75 7.33 -1.50 10.98
N ASN A 76 6.54 -1.53 12.04
CA ASN A 76 6.22 -2.76 12.75
C ASN A 76 4.76 -2.69 13.22
N LEU A 77 3.95 -3.65 12.78
CA LEU A 77 2.56 -3.73 13.19
C LEU A 77 2.47 -4.36 14.58
N ASP A 78 1.89 -3.62 15.51
CA ASP A 78 1.52 -4.13 16.83
C ASP A 78 -0.01 -4.17 16.90
N PRO A 79 -0.63 -5.37 16.83
CA PRO A 79 -2.09 -5.49 16.82
C PRO A 79 -2.77 -4.96 18.09
N THR A 80 -2.02 -4.74 19.16
CA THR A 80 -2.57 -4.19 20.41
C THR A 80 -2.73 -2.67 20.37
N LYS A 81 -2.17 -2.02 19.34
CA LYS A 81 -2.26 -0.58 19.17
C LYS A 81 -3.17 -0.23 17.99
N ASP A 82 -3.73 0.95 18.04
CA ASP A 82 -4.61 1.48 17.00
C ASP A 82 -3.90 2.38 15.99
N PHE A 83 -2.57 2.29 15.94
CA PHE A 83 -1.76 3.01 14.97
C PHE A 83 -0.46 2.26 14.66
N VAL A 84 0.14 2.60 13.53
CA VAL A 84 1.47 2.14 13.13
C VAL A 84 2.34 3.36 12.90
N SER A 85 3.51 3.37 13.52
CA SER A 85 4.52 4.39 13.23
C SER A 85 5.37 3.92 12.05
N VAL A 86 5.32 4.69 10.97
CA VAL A 86 6.10 4.41 9.77
C VAL A 86 7.28 5.36 9.74
N ASN A 87 8.48 4.82 9.80
CA ASN A 87 9.70 5.59 9.80
C ASN A 87 10.22 5.73 8.37
N CYS A 88 10.37 6.97 7.90
CA CYS A 88 10.89 7.26 6.58
C CYS A 88 12.21 7.99 6.71
N GLU A 89 13.24 7.48 6.07
CA GLU A 89 14.54 8.15 5.97
C GLU A 89 14.75 8.55 4.53
N ILE A 90 14.86 9.86 4.28
CA ILE A 90 15.00 10.40 2.93
C ILE A 90 16.25 11.27 2.92
N ALA A 91 17.27 10.86 2.16
CA ALA A 91 18.54 11.58 2.06
C ALA A 91 19.13 11.90 3.44
N GLY A 92 19.06 10.95 4.36
CA GLY A 92 19.60 11.09 5.71
C GLY A 92 18.68 11.80 6.71
N GLN A 93 17.56 12.34 6.27
CA GLN A 93 16.58 12.98 7.15
C GLN A 93 15.49 12.01 7.52
N LYS A 94 15.12 11.98 8.80
CA LYS A 94 14.13 11.05 9.32
C LYS A 94 12.80 11.75 9.55
N GLU A 95 11.73 11.12 9.08
CA GLU A 95 10.36 11.54 9.33
C GLU A 95 9.58 10.33 9.85
N VAL A 96 8.60 10.58 10.72
CA VAL A 96 7.72 9.54 11.25
C VAL A 96 6.30 9.90 10.87
N LEU A 97 5.62 8.95 10.23
CA LEU A 97 4.20 9.05 9.93
C LEU A 97 3.45 8.12 10.88
N GLU A 98 2.43 8.64 11.56
CA GLU A 98 1.54 7.81 12.34
C GLU A 98 0.30 7.52 11.53
N PHE A 99 0.05 6.24 11.26
CA PHE A 99 -1.09 5.79 10.48
C PHE A 99 -2.05 5.04 11.39
N ARG A 100 -3.29 5.50 11.43
CA ARG A 100 -4.30 4.88 12.28
C ARG A 100 -4.76 3.56 11.67
N THR A 101 -4.76 2.51 12.48
CA THR A 101 -5.26 1.20 12.07
C THR A 101 -6.58 0.93 12.78
N LEU A 102 -7.61 0.65 12.01
CA LEU A 102 -8.96 0.49 12.55
C LEU A 102 -9.26 -0.96 12.95
N SER A 103 -8.58 -1.93 12.37
CA SER A 103 -8.82 -3.34 12.69
C SER A 103 -7.63 -4.05 13.32
N GLY A 104 -6.41 -3.66 12.99
CA GLY A 104 -5.21 -4.36 13.43
C GLY A 104 -4.96 -5.70 12.74
N ASP A 105 -5.81 -6.11 11.80
CA ASP A 105 -5.68 -7.42 11.13
C ASP A 105 -4.44 -7.50 10.24
N TRP A 106 -4.16 -6.44 9.52
CA TRP A 106 -2.96 -6.33 8.68
C TRP A 106 -2.64 -4.88 8.37
N PHE A 107 -1.41 -4.65 8.01
CA PHE A 107 -0.92 -3.35 7.56
C PHE A 107 0.25 -3.57 6.62
N VAL A 108 0.27 -2.87 5.50
CA VAL A 108 1.39 -2.90 4.56
C VAL A 108 1.70 -1.49 4.10
N ALA A 109 2.99 -1.19 4.02
CA ALA A 109 3.48 0.05 3.44
C ALA A 109 4.46 -0.31 2.33
N SER A 110 4.40 0.41 1.21
CA SER A 110 5.36 0.23 0.12
C SER A 110 5.68 1.53 -0.57
N LEU A 111 6.96 1.71 -0.88
CA LEU A 111 7.39 2.77 -1.78
C LEU A 111 6.94 2.43 -3.20
N SER A 112 6.74 3.48 -4.00
CA SER A 112 6.63 3.34 -5.45
C SER A 112 7.96 2.89 -6.04
N GLU A 113 7.93 2.39 -7.27
CA GLU A 113 9.13 1.97 -7.99
C GLU A 113 10.22 3.04 -8.01
N GLY A 114 9.85 4.30 -8.18
CA GLY A 114 10.77 5.42 -8.20
C GLY A 114 11.15 5.98 -6.83
N GLY A 115 10.51 5.50 -5.76
CA GLY A 115 10.80 5.96 -4.39
C GLY A 115 10.22 7.32 -4.04
N ARG A 116 9.37 7.91 -4.88
CA ARG A 116 8.81 9.25 -4.66
C ARG A 116 7.48 9.26 -3.94
N HIS A 117 6.82 8.13 -3.89
CA HIS A 117 5.52 8.00 -3.25
C HIS A 117 5.54 6.81 -2.30
N LEU A 118 4.68 6.89 -1.29
CA LEU A 118 4.52 5.84 -0.30
C LEU A 118 3.03 5.54 -0.18
N VAL A 119 2.66 4.29 -0.31
CA VAL A 119 1.29 3.83 -0.09
C VAL A 119 1.25 3.07 1.23
N LEU A 120 0.30 3.43 2.07
CA LEU A 120 0.02 2.76 3.33
C LEU A 120 -1.40 2.21 3.26
N ALA A 121 -1.59 0.98 3.67
CA ALA A 121 -2.91 0.35 3.63
C ALA A 121 -3.15 -0.54 4.84
N GLU A 122 -4.38 -0.52 5.31
CA GLU A 122 -4.96 -1.43 6.28
C GLU A 122 -6.39 -1.76 5.80
N PRO A 123 -7.14 -2.66 6.45
CA PRO A 123 -8.44 -3.10 5.91
C PRO A 123 -9.45 -2.01 5.58
N TYR A 124 -9.39 -0.87 6.22
CA TYR A 124 -10.41 0.18 6.06
C TYR A 124 -9.89 1.47 5.45
N GLU A 125 -8.58 1.57 5.23
CA GLU A 125 -7.98 2.82 4.73
C GLU A 125 -6.77 2.56 3.86
N VAL A 126 -6.69 3.29 2.75
CA VAL A 126 -5.52 3.33 1.88
C VAL A 126 -5.12 4.79 1.71
N ALA A 127 -3.85 5.08 1.93
CA ALA A 127 -3.33 6.45 1.82
C ALA A 127 -2.12 6.50 0.91
N LEU A 128 -2.03 7.56 0.13
CA LEU A 128 -0.91 7.84 -0.76
C LEU A 128 -0.22 9.12 -0.29
N TYR A 129 1.08 9.02 -0.03
CA TYR A 129 1.90 10.16 0.35
C TYR A 129 2.94 10.43 -0.72
N GLN A 130 3.17 11.70 -0.99
CA GLN A 130 4.28 12.13 -1.84
C GLN A 130 5.48 12.45 -0.95
N LEU A 131 6.60 11.80 -1.23
CA LEU A 131 7.86 12.02 -0.53
C LEU A 131 8.70 13.05 -1.30
N ARG A 132 9.54 13.73 -0.59
CA ARG A 132 10.39 14.78 -1.18
C ARG A 132 11.67 14.21 -1.79
#